data_8fe3e37919639b8a0117d448e896f9e7
#
_entry.id   8fe3e37919639b8a0117d448e896f9e7
#
_cell.length_a   1.000
_cell.length_b   1.000
_cell.length_c   1.000
_cell.angle_alpha   90.00
_cell.angle_beta   90.00
_cell.angle_gamma   90.00
#
_symmetry.space_group_name_H-M   'P 1'
#
loop_
_entity.id
_entity.type
_entity.pdbx_description
1 polymer ?
#
loop_
_entity_poly.entity_id
_entity_poly.type
_entity_poly.pdbx_seq_one_letter_code
_entity_poly.pdbx_strand_id
1 'polypeptide(L)'
;MKGSEKVIAALNKTLQEEFTALSQYFIHSEMCENWKYDLLSKHLKMVSIMEMKHAERLIEHILFLDGTPNMTGPTQIKVGKTVQDQLENDLKSELDAVKSYNDAVKLARAEGDNGSAELFTANLRDEEAHTDWLEAQLSQIKEIGYERYLSMQLQAE
;
A
#
# COMPACT_ATOMS: atom_id res chain seq x y z
N MET A 1 23.52 13.69 4.17
CA MET A 1 24.31 13.35 2.94
C MET A 1 23.51 13.81 1.72
N LYS A 2 24.12 14.56 0.84
CA LYS A 2 23.40 15.06 -0.33
C LYS A 2 23.10 13.94 -1.33
N GLY A 3 21.82 13.70 -1.58
CA GLY A 3 21.37 12.69 -2.54
C GLY A 3 21.08 13.26 -3.93
N SER A 4 20.83 12.35 -4.89
CA SER A 4 20.40 12.71 -6.24
C SER A 4 19.00 13.34 -6.20
N GLU A 5 18.80 14.44 -6.91
CA GLU A 5 17.48 15.08 -7.03
C GLU A 5 16.45 14.14 -7.66
N LYS A 6 16.88 13.28 -8.59
CA LYS A 6 15.99 12.28 -9.21
C LYS A 6 15.54 11.22 -8.21
N VAL A 7 16.44 10.76 -7.34
CA VAL A 7 16.11 9.79 -6.30
C VAL A 7 15.19 10.41 -5.26
N ILE A 8 15.46 11.64 -4.82
CA ILE A 8 14.60 12.36 -3.88
C ILE A 8 13.20 12.56 -4.48
N ALA A 9 13.10 12.88 -5.77
CA ALA A 9 11.81 12.98 -6.45
C ALA A 9 11.06 11.64 -6.48
N ALA A 10 11.76 10.53 -6.71
CA ALA A 10 11.17 9.18 -6.67
C ALA A 10 10.69 8.81 -5.26
N LEU A 11 11.48 9.15 -4.23
CA LEU A 11 11.09 8.95 -2.82
C LEU A 11 9.81 9.75 -2.48
N ASN A 12 9.74 11.01 -2.91
CA ASN A 12 8.55 11.83 -2.68
C ASN A 12 7.33 11.33 -3.45
N LYS A 13 7.52 10.81 -4.65
CA LYS A 13 6.43 10.20 -5.42
C LYS A 13 5.87 8.97 -4.70
N THR A 14 6.74 8.05 -4.27
CA THR A 14 6.30 6.86 -3.53
C THR A 14 5.70 7.24 -2.18
N LEU A 15 6.20 8.26 -1.50
CA LEU A 15 5.63 8.79 -0.27
C LEU A 15 4.17 9.24 -0.47
N GLN A 16 3.89 9.96 -1.56
CA GLN A 16 2.53 10.38 -1.91
C GLN A 16 1.61 9.17 -2.12
N GLU A 17 2.11 8.15 -2.80
CA GLU A 17 1.37 6.90 -3.05
C GLU A 17 1.09 6.14 -1.75
N GLU A 18 2.03 6.10 -0.81
CA GLU A 18 1.85 5.46 0.49
C GLU A 18 0.76 6.15 1.33
N PHE A 19 0.73 7.47 1.36
CA PHE A 19 -0.32 8.19 2.07
C PHE A 19 -1.70 7.96 1.45
N THR A 20 -1.78 7.83 0.14
CA THR A 20 -3.01 7.48 -0.54
C THR A 20 -3.46 6.07 -0.16
N ALA A 21 -2.54 5.09 -0.21
CA ALA A 21 -2.81 3.69 0.13
C ALA A 21 -3.25 3.54 1.58
N LEU A 22 -2.50 4.12 2.53
CA LEU A 22 -2.85 4.01 3.95
C LEU A 22 -4.24 4.59 4.22
N SER A 23 -4.59 5.70 3.58
CA SER A 23 -5.90 6.33 3.74
C SER A 23 -7.02 5.46 3.18
N GLN A 24 -6.81 4.86 2.01
CA GLN A 24 -7.80 3.97 1.38
C GLN A 24 -8.03 2.72 2.23
N TYR A 25 -6.99 2.03 2.67
CA TYR A 25 -7.10 0.88 3.57
C TYR A 25 -7.75 1.24 4.90
N PHE A 26 -7.40 2.39 5.45
CA PHE A 26 -7.99 2.86 6.71
C PHE A 26 -9.51 3.04 6.58
N ILE A 27 -9.96 3.72 5.53
CA ILE A 27 -11.40 3.91 5.26
C ILE A 27 -12.08 2.56 5.05
N HIS A 28 -11.51 1.68 4.23
CA HIS A 28 -12.07 0.35 3.98
C HIS A 28 -12.16 -0.48 5.26
N SER A 29 -11.15 -0.41 6.13
CA SER A 29 -11.17 -1.12 7.42
C SER A 29 -12.31 -0.64 8.32
N GLU A 30 -12.55 0.66 8.40
CA GLU A 30 -13.64 1.23 9.20
C GLU A 30 -15.01 0.84 8.63
N MET A 31 -15.15 0.81 7.30
CA MET A 31 -16.39 0.35 6.66
C MET A 31 -16.65 -1.13 6.97
N CYS A 32 -15.64 -1.99 6.86
CA CYS A 32 -15.77 -3.40 7.20
C CYS A 32 -16.12 -3.60 8.68
N GLU A 33 -15.55 -2.80 9.57
CA GLU A 33 -15.89 -2.82 11.00
C GLU A 33 -17.36 -2.46 11.22
N ASN A 34 -17.85 -1.42 10.53
CA ASN A 34 -19.24 -1.01 10.60
C ASN A 34 -20.19 -2.12 10.13
N TRP A 35 -19.81 -2.88 9.10
CA TRP A 35 -20.56 -4.01 8.58
C TRP A 35 -20.39 -5.31 9.39
N LYS A 36 -19.54 -5.27 10.44
CA LYS A 36 -19.22 -6.42 11.31
C LYS A 36 -18.47 -7.55 10.61
N TYR A 37 -17.75 -7.22 9.54
CA TYR A 37 -16.77 -8.12 8.93
C TYR A 37 -15.42 -7.97 9.65
N ASP A 38 -15.35 -8.46 10.88
CA ASP A 38 -14.26 -8.18 11.80
C ASP A 38 -12.89 -8.68 11.31
N LEU A 39 -12.85 -9.83 10.65
CA LEU A 39 -11.58 -10.38 10.13
C LEU A 39 -11.00 -9.50 9.03
N LEU A 40 -11.86 -9.04 8.10
CA LEU A 40 -11.44 -8.10 7.06
C LEU A 40 -11.00 -6.77 7.66
N SER A 41 -11.79 -6.22 8.58
CA SER A 41 -11.45 -4.97 9.27
C SER A 41 -10.08 -5.02 9.91
N LYS A 42 -9.79 -6.08 10.65
CA LYS A 42 -8.49 -6.27 11.31
C LYS A 42 -7.33 -6.35 10.31
N HIS A 43 -7.51 -7.11 9.24
CA HIS A 43 -6.48 -7.26 8.23
C HIS A 43 -6.22 -5.95 7.49
N LEU A 44 -7.26 -5.27 7.02
CA LEU A 44 -7.14 -4.00 6.31
C LEU A 44 -6.53 -2.90 7.20
N LYS A 45 -6.89 -2.89 8.49
CA LYS A 45 -6.27 -1.98 9.46
C LYS A 45 -4.77 -2.25 9.60
N MET A 46 -4.38 -3.51 9.69
CA MET A 46 -2.98 -3.92 9.77
C MET A 46 -2.20 -3.45 8.54
N VAL A 47 -2.77 -3.62 7.34
CA VAL A 47 -2.14 -3.16 6.10
C VAL A 47 -2.01 -1.64 6.09
N SER A 48 -3.05 -0.90 6.51
CA SER A 48 -2.98 0.56 6.63
C SER A 48 -1.81 1.01 7.53
N ILE A 49 -1.59 0.32 8.64
CA ILE A 49 -0.46 0.59 9.55
C ILE A 49 0.88 0.28 8.87
N MET A 50 0.97 -0.79 8.08
CA MET A 50 2.18 -1.10 7.31
C MET A 50 2.49 -0.01 6.28
N GLU A 51 1.49 0.51 5.58
CA GLU A 51 1.66 1.62 4.64
C GLU A 51 2.15 2.89 5.35
N MET A 52 1.69 3.13 6.57
CA MET A 52 2.20 4.23 7.40
C MET A 52 3.69 4.02 7.73
N LYS A 53 4.12 2.80 8.02
CA LYS A 53 5.53 2.48 8.26
C LYS A 53 6.39 2.63 7.01
N HIS A 54 5.85 2.29 5.83
CA HIS A 54 6.52 2.57 4.56
C HIS A 54 6.74 4.08 4.40
N ALA A 55 5.72 4.87 4.66
CA ALA A 55 5.81 6.34 4.60
C ALA A 55 6.86 6.87 5.58
N GLU A 56 6.91 6.35 6.80
CA GLU A 56 7.91 6.73 7.81
C GLU A 56 9.33 6.49 7.30
N ARG A 57 9.62 5.29 6.77
CA ARG A 57 10.93 4.95 6.20
C ARG A 57 11.32 5.87 5.03
N LEU A 58 10.35 6.21 4.18
CA LEU A 58 10.59 7.11 3.05
C LEU A 58 10.92 8.53 3.53
N ILE A 59 10.20 9.03 4.51
CA ILE A 59 10.45 10.35 5.12
C ILE A 59 11.85 10.40 5.73
N GLU A 60 12.19 9.40 6.55
CA GLU A 60 13.50 9.32 7.19
C GLU A 60 14.62 9.32 6.13
N HIS A 61 14.44 8.57 5.06
CA HIS A 61 15.46 8.46 4.00
C HIS A 61 15.58 9.75 3.16
N ILE A 62 14.47 10.42 2.88
CA ILE A 62 14.48 11.75 2.24
C ILE A 62 15.30 12.74 3.06
N LEU A 63 15.06 12.77 4.38
CA LEU A 63 15.81 13.63 5.29
C LEU A 63 17.29 13.25 5.37
N PHE A 64 17.60 11.96 5.35
CA PHE A 64 18.98 11.47 5.29
C PHE A 64 19.73 11.96 4.05
N LEU A 65 19.02 12.07 2.93
CA LEU A 65 19.58 12.56 1.65
C LEU A 65 19.57 14.09 1.52
N ASP A 66 19.33 14.82 2.61
CA ASP A 66 19.19 16.29 2.64
C ASP A 66 18.04 16.80 1.77
N GLY A 67 17.06 15.97 1.50
CA GLY A 67 15.84 16.33 0.80
C GLY A 67 14.75 16.85 1.72
N THR A 68 13.68 17.35 1.15
CA THR A 68 12.49 17.79 1.89
C THR A 68 11.33 16.86 1.54
N PRO A 69 10.71 16.21 2.54
CA PRO A 69 9.46 15.47 2.29
C PRO A 69 8.40 16.43 1.76
N ASN A 70 7.85 16.12 0.60
CA ASN A 70 6.89 16.97 -0.07
C ASN A 70 5.68 16.16 -0.49
N MET A 71 4.55 16.44 0.11
CA MET A 71 3.33 15.72 -0.09
C MET A 71 2.13 16.67 -0.05
N THR A 72 1.23 16.51 -0.99
CA THR A 72 0.00 17.32 -1.05
C THR A 72 -1.20 16.66 -0.36
N GLY A 73 -0.97 15.54 0.35
CA GLY A 73 -2.00 14.73 0.98
C GLY A 73 -2.45 13.55 0.11
N PRO A 74 -3.33 12.70 0.64
CA PRO A 74 -3.85 11.58 -0.15
C PRO A 74 -4.56 12.07 -1.40
N THR A 75 -4.31 11.39 -2.53
CA THR A 75 -4.91 11.73 -3.82
C THR A 75 -5.49 10.47 -4.46
N GLN A 76 -6.55 10.62 -5.24
CA GLN A 76 -7.14 9.52 -6.01
C GLN A 76 -7.57 8.32 -5.15
N ILE A 77 -8.01 8.57 -3.92
CA ILE A 77 -8.59 7.52 -3.07
C ILE A 77 -9.86 7.00 -3.73
N LYS A 78 -9.95 5.69 -3.88
CA LYS A 78 -11.11 5.00 -4.46
C LYS A 78 -11.78 4.15 -3.39
N VAL A 79 -12.81 4.69 -2.77
CA VAL A 79 -13.56 3.99 -1.74
C VAL A 79 -14.53 3.02 -2.40
N GLY A 80 -14.39 1.73 -2.10
CA GLY A 80 -15.31 0.70 -2.55
C GLY A 80 -16.59 0.71 -1.72
N LYS A 81 -17.74 0.60 -2.39
CA LYS A 81 -19.05 0.59 -1.72
C LYS A 81 -19.43 -0.78 -1.17
N THR A 82 -18.81 -1.83 -1.67
CA THR A 82 -18.98 -3.22 -1.20
C THR A 82 -17.60 -3.78 -0.86
N VAL A 83 -17.57 -4.89 -0.14
CA VAL A 83 -16.29 -5.60 0.14
C VAL A 83 -15.58 -5.96 -1.16
N GLN A 84 -16.30 -6.47 -2.15
CA GLN A 84 -15.68 -6.84 -3.42
C GLN A 84 -15.06 -5.63 -4.12
N ASP A 85 -15.80 -4.50 -4.20
CA ASP A 85 -15.27 -3.26 -4.79
C ASP A 85 -14.03 -2.78 -4.05
N GLN A 86 -14.01 -2.87 -2.72
CA GLN A 86 -12.87 -2.48 -1.89
C GLN A 86 -11.64 -3.33 -2.24
N LEU A 87 -11.79 -4.65 -2.29
CA LEU A 87 -10.70 -5.57 -2.62
C LEU A 87 -10.17 -5.34 -4.05
N GLU A 88 -11.06 -5.08 -5.00
CA GLU A 88 -10.68 -4.77 -6.39
C GLU A 88 -9.93 -3.43 -6.49
N ASN A 89 -10.42 -2.40 -5.79
CA ASN A 89 -9.76 -1.09 -5.75
C ASN A 89 -8.38 -1.18 -5.05
N ASP A 90 -8.30 -1.92 -3.96
CA ASP A 90 -7.04 -2.13 -3.24
C ASP A 90 -6.05 -2.92 -4.10
N LEU A 91 -6.48 -3.96 -4.80
CA LEU A 91 -5.62 -4.72 -5.71
C LEU A 91 -5.05 -3.83 -6.81
N LYS A 92 -5.88 -3.00 -7.42
CA LYS A 92 -5.41 -2.06 -8.44
C LYS A 92 -4.36 -1.11 -7.88
N SER A 93 -4.59 -0.58 -6.70
CA SER A 93 -3.65 0.31 -6.00
C SER A 93 -2.31 -0.41 -5.74
N GLU A 94 -2.34 -1.67 -5.28
CA GLU A 94 -1.12 -2.45 -5.03
C GLU A 94 -0.35 -2.77 -6.31
N LEU A 95 -1.03 -3.13 -7.38
CA LEU A 95 -0.38 -3.38 -8.67
C LEU A 95 0.32 -2.12 -9.21
N ASP A 96 -0.31 -0.96 -9.05
CA ASP A 96 0.29 0.31 -9.40
C ASP A 96 1.51 0.61 -8.51
N ALA A 97 1.42 0.30 -7.21
CA ALA A 97 2.54 0.46 -6.26
C ALA A 97 3.72 -0.46 -6.60
N VAL A 98 3.46 -1.72 -6.92
CA VAL A 98 4.49 -2.69 -7.35
C VAL A 98 5.24 -2.15 -8.57
N LYS A 99 4.52 -1.64 -9.56
CA LYS A 99 5.13 -1.02 -10.74
C LYS A 99 5.97 0.19 -10.36
N SER A 100 5.43 1.08 -9.54
CA SER A 100 6.11 2.29 -9.11
C SER A 100 7.40 1.99 -8.35
N TYR A 101 7.38 1.03 -7.42
CA TYR A 101 8.58 0.63 -6.69
C TYR A 101 9.62 -0.04 -7.59
N ASN A 102 9.21 -0.86 -8.56
CA ASN A 102 10.15 -1.43 -9.53
C ASN A 102 10.84 -0.34 -10.36
N ASP A 103 10.10 0.66 -10.80
CA ASP A 103 10.65 1.81 -11.53
C ASP A 103 11.62 2.61 -10.63
N ALA A 104 11.27 2.80 -9.36
CA ALA A 104 12.09 3.51 -8.39
C ALA A 104 13.40 2.77 -8.09
N VAL A 105 13.37 1.44 -7.93
CA VAL A 105 14.57 0.60 -7.77
C VAL A 105 15.52 0.77 -8.95
N LYS A 106 14.97 0.69 -10.15
CA LYS A 106 15.75 0.85 -11.39
C LYS A 106 16.41 2.22 -11.46
N LEU A 107 15.66 3.27 -11.13
CA LEU A 107 16.17 4.65 -11.11
C LEU A 107 17.29 4.81 -10.07
N ALA A 108 17.08 4.36 -8.85
CA ALA A 108 18.06 4.46 -7.77
C ALA A 108 19.37 3.77 -8.13
N ARG A 109 19.29 2.58 -8.71
CA ARG A 109 20.47 1.85 -9.18
C ARG A 109 21.20 2.60 -10.30
N ALA A 110 20.48 3.18 -11.23
CA ALA A 110 21.06 3.97 -12.32
C ALA A 110 21.79 5.22 -11.80
N GLU A 111 21.32 5.79 -10.69
CA GLU A 111 21.96 6.93 -10.03
C GLU A 111 23.09 6.49 -9.06
N GLY A 112 23.39 5.20 -8.97
CA GLY A 112 24.40 4.66 -8.05
C GLY A 112 24.00 4.70 -6.58
N ASP A 113 22.71 4.83 -6.29
CA ASP A 113 22.17 4.90 -4.93
C ASP A 113 21.56 3.56 -4.51
N ASN A 114 22.44 2.63 -4.10
CA ASN A 114 22.02 1.30 -3.68
C ASN A 114 21.24 1.31 -2.36
N GLY A 115 21.52 2.29 -1.47
CA GLY A 115 20.77 2.42 -0.22
C GLY A 115 19.30 2.72 -0.46
N SER A 116 18.98 3.66 -1.36
CA SER A 116 17.61 3.95 -1.76
C SER A 116 16.99 2.75 -2.52
N ALA A 117 17.77 2.08 -3.38
CA ALA A 117 17.29 0.88 -4.07
C ALA A 117 16.90 -0.24 -3.10
N GLU A 118 17.67 -0.44 -2.02
CA GLU A 118 17.31 -1.41 -0.97
C GLU A 118 16.03 -1.03 -0.23
N LEU A 119 15.86 0.23 0.12
CA LEU A 119 14.64 0.71 0.76
C LEU A 119 13.43 0.47 -0.13
N PHE A 120 13.50 0.86 -1.40
CA PHE A 120 12.44 0.60 -2.37
C PHE A 120 12.15 -0.90 -2.52
N THR A 121 13.20 -1.73 -2.55
CA THR A 121 13.04 -3.19 -2.65
C THR A 121 12.36 -3.78 -1.41
N ALA A 122 12.68 -3.28 -0.23
CA ALA A 122 12.03 -3.74 1.00
C ALA A 122 10.53 -3.42 1.01
N ASN A 123 10.16 -2.19 0.64
CA ASN A 123 8.75 -1.80 0.52
C ASN A 123 8.05 -2.60 -0.60
N LEU A 124 8.71 -2.79 -1.74
CA LEU A 124 8.19 -3.60 -2.85
C LEU A 124 7.78 -5.00 -2.41
N ARG A 125 8.59 -5.67 -1.59
CA ARG A 125 8.25 -7.02 -1.10
C ARG A 125 6.97 -7.04 -0.28
N ASP A 126 6.74 -6.02 0.53
CA ASP A 126 5.51 -5.90 1.29
C ASP A 126 4.31 -5.65 0.37
N GLU A 127 4.47 -4.80 -0.66
CA GLU A 127 3.42 -4.56 -1.66
C GLU A 127 3.09 -5.82 -2.48
N GLU A 128 4.09 -6.63 -2.81
CA GLU A 128 3.87 -7.93 -3.46
C GLU A 128 3.10 -8.89 -2.55
N ALA A 129 3.40 -8.90 -1.25
CA ALA A 129 2.66 -9.71 -0.28
C ALA A 129 1.20 -9.23 -0.13
N HIS A 130 0.97 -7.93 -0.13
CA HIS A 130 -0.40 -7.37 -0.12
C HIS A 130 -1.16 -7.76 -1.39
N THR A 131 -0.49 -7.70 -2.54
CA THR A 131 -1.07 -8.11 -3.83
C THR A 131 -1.48 -9.59 -3.80
N ASP A 132 -0.60 -10.46 -3.35
CA ASP A 132 -0.86 -11.90 -3.24
C ASP A 132 -2.08 -12.19 -2.35
N TRP A 133 -2.17 -11.52 -1.21
CA TRP A 133 -3.32 -11.67 -0.31
C TRP A 133 -4.63 -11.21 -0.98
N LEU A 134 -4.62 -10.06 -1.65
CA LEU A 134 -5.82 -9.53 -2.34
C LEU A 134 -6.27 -10.44 -3.47
N GLU A 135 -5.33 -10.94 -4.26
CA GLU A 135 -5.63 -11.91 -5.33
C GLU A 135 -6.26 -13.19 -4.76
N ALA A 136 -5.76 -13.67 -3.62
CA ALA A 136 -6.33 -14.83 -2.93
C ALA A 136 -7.77 -14.56 -2.47
N GLN A 137 -8.05 -13.38 -1.91
CA GLN A 137 -9.42 -13.03 -1.48
C GLN A 137 -10.39 -13.01 -2.67
N LEU A 138 -10.00 -12.36 -3.77
CA LEU A 138 -10.84 -12.30 -4.97
C LEU A 138 -11.03 -13.68 -5.60
N SER A 139 -10.01 -14.53 -5.58
CA SER A 139 -10.10 -15.92 -6.02
C SER A 139 -11.09 -16.72 -5.17
N GLN A 140 -11.06 -16.55 -3.84
CA GLN A 140 -12.01 -17.20 -2.94
C GLN A 140 -13.45 -16.76 -3.21
N ILE A 141 -13.68 -15.47 -3.41
CA ILE A 141 -15.02 -14.95 -3.78
C ILE A 141 -15.52 -15.65 -5.05
N LYS A 142 -14.66 -15.80 -6.05
CA LYS A 142 -15.02 -16.45 -7.32
C LYS A 142 -15.33 -17.94 -7.13
N GLU A 143 -14.54 -18.65 -6.32
CA GLU A 143 -14.65 -20.10 -6.17
C GLU A 143 -15.78 -20.54 -5.25
N ILE A 144 -15.95 -19.86 -4.09
CA ILE A 144 -16.94 -20.28 -3.08
C ILE A 144 -18.22 -19.43 -3.07
N GLY A 145 -18.23 -18.33 -3.82
CA GLY A 145 -19.35 -17.39 -3.87
C GLY A 145 -19.23 -16.28 -2.85
N TYR A 146 -19.76 -15.11 -3.20
CA TYR A 146 -19.61 -13.89 -2.42
C TYR A 146 -20.24 -13.99 -1.03
N GLU A 147 -21.46 -14.51 -0.94
CA GLU A 147 -22.17 -14.62 0.34
C GLU A 147 -21.42 -15.54 1.32
N ARG A 148 -20.92 -16.66 0.84
CA ARG A 148 -20.13 -17.60 1.66
C ARG A 148 -18.82 -16.97 2.10
N TYR A 149 -18.15 -16.28 1.20
CA TYR A 149 -16.94 -15.56 1.53
C TYR A 149 -17.18 -14.54 2.65
N LEU A 150 -18.24 -13.73 2.54
CA LEU A 150 -18.61 -12.74 3.57
C LEU A 150 -18.91 -13.39 4.92
N SER A 151 -19.59 -14.55 4.91
CA SER A 151 -19.90 -15.27 6.15
C SER A 151 -18.65 -15.70 6.89
N MET A 152 -17.55 -15.96 6.19
CA MET A 152 -16.25 -16.33 6.78
C MET A 152 -15.49 -15.13 7.35
N GLN A 153 -15.92 -13.92 7.08
CA GLN A 153 -15.29 -12.68 7.56
C GLN A 153 -15.89 -12.17 8.87
N LEU A 154 -16.95 -12.80 9.33
CA LEU A 154 -17.56 -12.49 10.61
C LEU A 154 -16.60 -12.81 11.75
N GLN A 155 -16.95 -12.36 12.96
CA GLN A 155 -16.07 -12.49 14.12
C GLN A 155 -15.55 -13.91 14.31
N ALA A 156 -14.23 -14.05 14.47
CA ALA A 156 -13.64 -15.25 15.01
C ALA A 156 -13.76 -15.22 16.54
N GLU A 157 -14.21 -16.32 17.14
CA GLU A 157 -14.23 -16.50 18.60
C GLU A 157 -12.81 -16.53 19.19
#